data_eb656000f71f135b2bdb0cddd6ddc116
#
_entry.id   eb656000f71f135b2bdb0cddd6ddc116
#
_cell.length_a   1.000
_cell.length_b   1.000
_cell.length_c   1.000
_cell.angle_alpha   90.00
_cell.angle_beta   90.00
_cell.angle_gamma   90.00
#
_symmetry.space_group_name_H-M   'P 1'
#
loop_
_entity.id
_entity.type
_entity.pdbx_description
1 polymer ?
#
loop_
_entity_poly.entity_id
_entity_poly.type
_entity_poly.pdbx_seq_one_letter_code
_entity_poly.pdbx_strand_id
1 'polypeptide(L)'
;MPADFVELVAAAKDGDQAAFEELVRATYLATYTLAYRLTGNDDDANDVVQEAYLRAFRGLRRFRGDAQFTTWLYRITANCAATNAGKQARHRHDHLDDETVVIDDRPTSDPARSAALSDLRGDLEAALLELPAKLRAVVVLRDIYDLPHEAIAAELGISESAAKVRLHRARRNLRDRLLPLRVTDHNGGQAHAV
;
A
#
# COMPACT_ATOMS: atom_id res chain seq x y z
N MET A 1 -1.79 -18.15 -8.36
CA MET A 1 -0.37 -18.22 -7.96
C MET A 1 0.37 -19.03 -9.00
N PRO A 2 1.51 -18.58 -9.52
CA PRO A 2 2.41 -19.47 -10.26
C PRO A 2 2.75 -20.66 -9.36
N ALA A 3 2.87 -21.85 -9.92
CA ALA A 3 3.23 -23.09 -9.20
C ALA A 3 4.52 -22.91 -8.37
N ASP A 4 5.44 -22.13 -8.89
CA ASP A 4 6.73 -21.78 -8.29
C ASP A 4 6.62 -21.17 -6.85
N PHE A 5 5.59 -20.39 -6.54
CA PHE A 5 5.44 -19.80 -5.20
C PHE A 5 5.09 -20.83 -4.12
N VAL A 6 4.33 -21.86 -4.46
CA VAL A 6 3.95 -22.91 -3.49
C VAL A 6 5.18 -23.72 -3.12
N GLU A 7 6.01 -24.07 -4.12
CA GLU A 7 7.24 -24.82 -3.94
C GLU A 7 8.28 -24.00 -3.15
N LEU A 8 8.46 -22.73 -3.50
CA LEU A 8 9.37 -21.83 -2.78
C LEU A 8 8.96 -21.65 -1.32
N VAL A 9 7.67 -21.49 -1.04
CA VAL A 9 7.15 -21.39 0.33
C VAL A 9 7.39 -22.68 1.10
N ALA A 10 7.19 -23.85 0.49
CA ALA A 10 7.45 -25.14 1.13
C ALA A 10 8.94 -25.29 1.46
N ALA A 11 9.84 -25.07 0.51
CA ALA A 11 11.28 -25.16 0.71
C ALA A 11 11.77 -24.16 1.79
N ALA A 12 11.31 -22.92 1.74
CA ALA A 12 11.68 -21.91 2.72
C ALA A 12 11.16 -22.23 4.15
N LYS A 13 9.99 -22.88 4.27
CA LYS A 13 9.50 -23.40 5.57
C LYS A 13 10.38 -24.50 6.14
N ASP A 14 10.96 -25.32 5.28
CA ASP A 14 11.90 -26.38 5.65
C ASP A 14 13.32 -25.87 5.96
N GLY A 15 13.54 -24.57 5.78
CA GLY A 15 14.76 -23.87 6.14
C GLY A 15 15.67 -23.56 4.98
N ASP A 16 15.22 -23.73 3.74
CA ASP A 16 15.97 -23.29 2.56
C ASP A 16 15.99 -21.77 2.48
N GLN A 17 17.17 -21.18 2.76
CA GLN A 17 17.39 -19.75 2.73
C GLN A 17 17.32 -19.20 1.30
N ALA A 18 17.81 -19.94 0.30
CA ALA A 18 17.77 -19.49 -1.09
C ALA A 18 16.34 -19.38 -1.61
N ALA A 19 15.46 -20.32 -1.22
CA ALA A 19 14.03 -20.24 -1.52
C ALA A 19 13.37 -19.01 -0.87
N PHE A 20 13.75 -18.65 0.36
CA PHE A 20 13.25 -17.43 0.99
C PHE A 20 13.76 -16.16 0.28
N GLU A 21 15.03 -16.11 -0.11
CA GLU A 21 15.59 -14.99 -0.87
C GLU A 21 14.86 -14.80 -2.21
N GLU A 22 14.48 -15.89 -2.88
CA GLU A 22 13.69 -15.83 -4.11
C GLU A 22 12.28 -15.28 -3.85
N LEU A 23 11.62 -15.68 -2.76
CA LEU A 23 10.34 -15.10 -2.33
C LEU A 23 10.47 -13.59 -2.08
N VAL A 24 11.56 -13.15 -1.44
CA VAL A 24 11.84 -11.73 -1.21
C VAL A 24 11.98 -11.00 -2.55
N ARG A 25 12.82 -11.49 -3.48
CA ARG A 25 13.01 -10.86 -4.80
C ARG A 25 11.69 -10.73 -5.57
N ALA A 26 10.91 -11.79 -5.58
CA ALA A 26 9.66 -11.84 -6.32
C ALA A 26 8.56 -10.91 -5.74
N THR A 27 8.63 -10.58 -4.45
CA THR A 27 7.60 -9.80 -3.77
C THR A 27 8.05 -8.39 -3.37
N TYR A 28 9.34 -8.07 -3.51
CA TYR A 28 9.94 -6.83 -2.99
C TYR A 28 9.23 -5.57 -3.49
N LEU A 29 9.07 -5.42 -4.81
CA LEU A 29 8.47 -4.23 -5.41
C LEU A 29 7.03 -4.02 -4.93
N ALA A 30 6.23 -5.07 -4.89
CA ALA A 30 4.85 -4.99 -4.42
C ALA A 30 4.75 -4.67 -2.93
N THR A 31 5.66 -5.24 -2.11
CA THR A 31 5.74 -4.98 -0.67
C THR A 31 6.18 -3.55 -0.39
N TYR A 32 7.19 -3.06 -1.12
CA TYR A 32 7.66 -1.68 -1.03
C TYR A 32 6.57 -0.69 -1.42
N THR A 33 5.90 -0.92 -2.56
CA THR A 33 4.79 -0.08 -3.01
C THR A 33 3.67 -0.01 -1.97
N LEU A 34 3.33 -1.14 -1.34
CA LEU A 34 2.37 -1.15 -0.23
C LEU A 34 2.87 -0.33 0.96
N ALA A 35 4.11 -0.54 1.38
CA ALA A 35 4.71 0.18 2.49
C ALA A 35 4.72 1.69 2.24
N TYR A 36 5.16 2.13 1.06
CA TYR A 36 5.14 3.53 0.65
C TYR A 36 3.74 4.15 0.66
N ARG A 37 2.74 3.46 0.09
CA ARG A 37 1.34 3.90 0.15
C ARG A 37 0.80 4.04 1.56
N LEU A 38 1.32 3.27 2.50
CA LEU A 38 0.89 3.33 3.91
C LEU A 38 1.62 4.39 4.72
N THR A 39 2.90 4.64 4.44
CA THR A 39 3.76 5.56 5.19
C THR A 39 3.80 6.96 4.58
N GLY A 40 3.95 7.05 3.27
CA GLY A 40 4.02 8.30 2.51
C GLY A 40 5.44 8.84 2.32
N ASN A 41 6.48 8.11 2.74
CA ASN A 41 7.87 8.47 2.51
C ASN A 41 8.76 7.22 2.42
N ASP A 42 9.94 7.38 1.79
CA ASP A 42 10.84 6.27 1.48
C ASP A 42 11.52 5.68 2.71
N ASP A 43 11.93 6.50 3.64
CA ASP A 43 12.66 6.04 4.83
C ASP A 43 11.77 5.12 5.66
N ASP A 44 10.55 5.54 5.95
CA ASP A 44 9.58 4.72 6.64
C ASP A 44 9.16 3.49 5.85
N ALA A 45 9.03 3.63 4.53
CA ALA A 45 8.70 2.49 3.66
C ALA A 45 9.80 1.42 3.72
N ASN A 46 11.06 1.81 3.66
CA ASN A 46 12.21 0.90 3.78
C ASN A 46 12.24 0.21 5.14
N ASP A 47 12.04 0.95 6.23
CA ASP A 47 11.97 0.39 7.59
C ASP A 47 10.84 -0.63 7.72
N VAL A 48 9.67 -0.30 7.18
CA VAL A 48 8.49 -1.18 7.20
C VAL A 48 8.76 -2.44 6.39
N VAL A 49 9.38 -2.34 5.21
CA VAL A 49 9.73 -3.49 4.35
C VAL A 49 10.71 -4.41 5.06
N GLN A 50 11.78 -3.84 5.63
CA GLN A 50 12.77 -4.61 6.38
C GLN A 50 12.13 -5.39 7.54
N GLU A 51 11.36 -4.72 8.37
CA GLU A 51 10.67 -5.33 9.51
C GLU A 51 9.64 -6.38 9.05
N ALA A 52 8.93 -6.12 7.94
CA ALA A 52 7.97 -7.08 7.38
C ALA A 52 8.64 -8.38 6.95
N TYR A 53 9.77 -8.31 6.24
CA TYR A 53 10.50 -9.53 5.86
C TYR A 53 11.15 -10.25 7.04
N LEU A 54 11.65 -9.52 8.04
CA LEU A 54 12.13 -10.14 9.28
C LEU A 54 11.01 -10.91 10.00
N ARG A 55 9.82 -10.33 10.10
CA ARG A 55 8.65 -11.01 10.69
C ARG A 55 8.17 -12.16 9.83
N ALA A 56 8.16 -11.99 8.52
CA ALA A 56 7.80 -13.06 7.59
C ALA A 56 8.76 -14.25 7.74
N PHE A 57 10.07 -14.02 7.74
CA PHE A 57 11.07 -15.07 7.94
C PHE A 57 10.86 -15.85 9.26
N ARG A 58 10.70 -15.12 10.37
CA ARG A 58 10.46 -15.74 11.69
C ARG A 58 9.11 -16.46 11.77
N GLY A 59 8.10 -15.95 11.06
CA GLY A 59 6.74 -16.50 11.08
C GLY A 59 6.48 -17.60 10.06
N LEU A 60 7.35 -17.78 9.07
CA LEU A 60 7.10 -18.63 7.90
C LEU A 60 6.83 -20.10 8.28
N ARG A 61 7.54 -20.62 9.27
CA ARG A 61 7.31 -22.00 9.78
C ARG A 61 5.89 -22.23 10.29
N ARG A 62 5.21 -21.16 10.75
CA ARG A 62 3.83 -21.19 11.27
C ARG A 62 2.80 -20.82 10.21
N PHE A 63 3.24 -20.43 9.01
CA PHE A 63 2.34 -20.11 7.91
C PHE A 63 1.57 -21.38 7.48
N ARG A 64 0.24 -21.38 7.63
CA ARG A 64 -0.60 -22.56 7.40
C ARG A 64 -1.02 -22.74 5.94
N GLY A 65 -0.87 -21.71 5.11
CA GLY A 65 -1.32 -21.76 3.73
C GLY A 65 -2.82 -21.48 3.55
N ASP A 66 -3.53 -21.05 4.58
CA ASP A 66 -4.97 -20.69 4.53
C ASP A 66 -5.24 -19.49 3.60
N ALA A 67 -4.20 -18.72 3.29
CA ALA A 67 -4.21 -17.62 2.34
C ALA A 67 -2.99 -17.73 1.41
N GLN A 68 -2.98 -16.94 0.33
CA GLN A 68 -1.78 -16.81 -0.48
C GLN A 68 -0.63 -16.18 0.32
N PHE A 69 0.62 -16.58 0.04
CA PHE A 69 1.81 -16.03 0.69
C PHE A 69 1.85 -14.49 0.58
N THR A 70 1.55 -13.94 -0.60
CA THR A 70 1.50 -12.49 -0.83
C THR A 70 0.46 -11.80 0.05
N THR A 71 -0.73 -12.37 0.18
CA THR A 71 -1.79 -11.84 1.08
C THR A 71 -1.33 -11.85 2.54
N TRP A 72 -0.69 -12.92 2.97
CA TRP A 72 -0.13 -13.01 4.32
C TRP A 72 1.00 -11.99 4.54
N LEU A 73 1.90 -11.80 3.57
CA LEU A 73 2.96 -10.81 3.62
C LEU A 73 2.41 -9.38 3.65
N TYR A 74 1.37 -9.07 2.87
CA TYR A 74 0.72 -7.76 2.90
C TYR A 74 0.08 -7.43 4.25
N ARG A 75 -0.48 -8.43 4.92
CA ARG A 75 -0.99 -8.26 6.29
C ARG A 75 0.15 -7.93 7.27
N ILE A 76 1.27 -8.63 7.20
CA ILE A 76 2.45 -8.33 8.00
C ILE A 76 2.94 -6.91 7.73
N THR A 77 3.06 -6.50 6.46
CA THR A 77 3.51 -5.18 6.04
C THR A 77 2.59 -4.08 6.58
N ALA A 78 1.27 -4.27 6.49
CA ALA A 78 0.30 -3.33 7.02
C ALA A 78 0.40 -3.17 8.54
N ASN A 79 0.61 -4.27 9.26
CA ASN A 79 0.82 -4.24 10.71
C ASN A 79 2.12 -3.51 11.09
N CYS A 80 3.20 -3.73 10.34
CA CYS A 80 4.45 -3.00 10.52
C CYS A 80 4.26 -1.49 10.31
N ALA A 81 3.57 -1.10 9.23
CA ALA A 81 3.27 0.30 8.94
C ALA A 81 2.40 0.95 10.03
N ALA A 82 1.36 0.27 10.51
CA ALA A 82 0.53 0.76 11.61
C ALA A 82 1.34 0.94 12.90
N THR A 83 2.27 0.03 13.18
CA THR A 83 3.16 0.09 14.35
C THR A 83 4.14 1.25 14.22
N ASN A 84 4.73 1.47 13.02
CA ASN A 84 5.64 2.59 12.75
C ASN A 84 4.93 3.92 12.91
N ALA A 85 3.75 4.10 12.33
CA ALA A 85 2.92 5.30 12.50
C ALA A 85 2.61 5.60 13.98
N GLY A 86 2.39 4.57 14.78
CA GLY A 86 2.18 4.70 16.23
C GLY A 86 3.43 5.16 17.00
N LYS A 87 4.61 4.75 16.55
CA LYS A 87 5.90 5.21 17.12
C LYS A 87 6.15 6.67 16.76
N GLN A 88 5.98 7.04 15.49
CA GLN A 88 6.16 8.40 15.02
C GLN A 88 5.17 9.39 15.62
N ALA A 89 3.90 9.01 15.81
CA ALA A 89 2.93 9.86 16.48
C ALA A 89 3.34 10.18 17.92
N ARG A 90 4.03 9.27 18.60
CA ARG A 90 4.62 9.50 19.93
C ARG A 90 5.84 10.41 19.87
N HIS A 91 6.71 10.25 18.85
CA HIS A 91 7.89 11.12 18.66
C HIS A 91 7.53 12.52 18.15
N ARG A 92 6.47 12.65 17.30
CA ARG A 92 5.99 13.96 16.83
C ARG A 92 5.32 14.82 17.91
N HIS A 93 4.90 14.26 19.03
CA HIS A 93 4.54 15.06 20.20
C HIS A 93 5.73 15.83 20.78
N ASP A 94 6.96 15.44 20.44
CA ASP A 94 8.19 16.13 20.85
C ASP A 94 8.80 17.03 19.77
N HIS A 95 8.47 16.86 18.47
CA HIS A 95 9.02 17.70 17.38
C HIS A 95 8.02 17.82 16.21
N LEU A 96 7.69 19.07 15.89
CA LEU A 96 6.99 19.47 14.66
C LEU A 96 8.02 19.64 13.56
N ASP A 97 7.92 18.87 12.46
CA ASP A 97 8.26 19.36 11.10
C ASP A 97 7.79 18.38 10.03
N ASP A 98 7.29 18.96 8.94
CA ASP A 98 6.59 18.32 7.83
C ASP A 98 7.42 18.50 6.55
N GLU A 99 7.76 17.41 5.86
CA GLU A 99 8.28 17.52 4.48
C GLU A 99 7.90 16.30 3.65
N THR A 100 7.20 16.56 2.52
CA THR A 100 6.67 15.53 1.60
C THR A 100 7.51 15.50 0.34
N VAL A 101 8.08 14.35 -0.01
CA VAL A 101 8.83 14.11 -1.26
C VAL A 101 8.01 13.22 -2.20
N VAL A 102 7.92 13.61 -3.46
CA VAL A 102 7.23 12.89 -4.56
C VAL A 102 8.24 12.07 -5.36
N ILE A 103 7.95 10.81 -5.61
CA ILE A 103 8.76 9.95 -6.49
C ILE A 103 7.95 9.52 -7.71
N ASP A 104 8.59 9.67 -8.88
CA ASP A 104 8.11 9.36 -10.23
C ASP A 104 8.60 7.94 -10.63
N ASP A 105 7.66 7.02 -10.88
CA ASP A 105 8.01 5.68 -11.40
C ASP A 105 7.16 5.36 -12.65
N ARG A 106 7.84 5.29 -13.81
CA ARG A 106 7.21 5.08 -15.12
C ARG A 106 7.56 3.72 -15.70
N PRO A 107 6.57 2.96 -16.15
CA PRO A 107 6.76 2.06 -17.28
C PRO A 107 5.93 2.49 -18.49
N THR A 108 6.60 2.50 -19.63
CA THR A 108 6.19 2.97 -20.95
C THR A 108 5.32 1.98 -21.70
N SER A 109 4.22 2.48 -22.33
CA SER A 109 3.78 2.12 -23.66
C SER A 109 2.55 2.94 -24.08
N ASP A 110 2.63 3.57 -25.25
CA ASP A 110 1.70 4.50 -25.88
C ASP A 110 1.66 5.93 -25.25
N PRO A 111 2.29 6.95 -25.90
CA PRO A 111 2.59 8.22 -25.22
C PRO A 111 1.36 9.00 -24.75
N ALA A 112 0.28 9.09 -25.52
CA ALA A 112 -0.86 9.95 -25.16
C ALA A 112 -1.81 9.28 -24.15
N ARG A 113 -2.06 7.97 -24.30
CA ARG A 113 -2.90 7.21 -23.37
C ARG A 113 -2.15 6.85 -22.09
N SER A 114 -0.83 6.64 -22.22
CA SER A 114 0.07 6.40 -21.10
C SER A 114 0.23 7.65 -20.24
N ALA A 115 0.36 8.84 -20.84
CA ALA A 115 0.44 10.10 -20.10
C ALA A 115 -0.82 10.36 -19.26
N ALA A 116 -2.01 10.28 -19.87
CA ALA A 116 -3.27 10.49 -19.13
C ALA A 116 -3.51 9.45 -18.02
N LEU A 117 -3.09 8.18 -18.21
CA LEU A 117 -3.16 7.16 -17.17
C LEU A 117 -2.09 7.35 -16.10
N SER A 118 -0.91 7.86 -16.47
CA SER A 118 0.17 8.21 -15.55
C SER A 118 -0.25 9.39 -14.67
N ASP A 119 -0.84 10.42 -15.26
CA ASP A 119 -1.33 11.60 -14.54
C ASP A 119 -2.44 11.21 -13.56
N LEU A 120 -3.43 10.42 -14.02
CA LEU A 120 -4.50 9.92 -13.15
C LEU A 120 -3.97 9.03 -12.01
N ARG A 121 -2.92 8.24 -12.26
CA ARG A 121 -2.28 7.43 -11.23
C ARG A 121 -1.54 8.32 -10.24
N GLY A 122 -0.82 9.34 -10.71
CA GLY A 122 -0.16 10.35 -9.87
C GLY A 122 -1.14 11.08 -8.97
N ASP A 123 -2.27 11.54 -9.54
CA ASP A 123 -3.33 12.22 -8.79
C ASP A 123 -3.94 11.30 -7.71
N LEU A 124 -4.15 10.03 -8.02
CA LEU A 124 -4.66 9.06 -7.05
C LEU A 124 -3.66 8.81 -5.92
N GLU A 125 -2.38 8.62 -6.25
CA GLU A 125 -1.31 8.42 -5.24
C GLU A 125 -1.19 9.67 -4.35
N ALA A 126 -1.19 10.87 -4.91
CA ALA A 126 -1.18 12.12 -4.15
C ALA A 126 -2.41 12.22 -3.23
N ALA A 127 -3.61 11.97 -3.77
CA ALA A 127 -4.85 12.00 -2.98
C ALA A 127 -4.85 10.95 -1.84
N LEU A 128 -4.24 9.79 -2.07
CA LEU A 128 -4.06 8.77 -1.02
C LEU A 128 -3.12 9.25 0.09
N LEU A 129 -1.99 9.88 -0.27
CA LEU A 129 -1.01 10.37 0.69
C LEU A 129 -1.55 11.50 1.56
N GLU A 130 -2.45 12.32 1.04
CA GLU A 130 -3.14 13.37 1.79
C GLU A 130 -4.23 12.85 2.76
N LEU A 131 -4.66 11.59 2.62
CA LEU A 131 -5.58 11.01 3.60
C LEU A 131 -4.91 10.87 4.97
N PRO A 132 -5.66 11.11 6.06
CA PRO A 132 -5.19 10.70 7.38
C PRO A 132 -4.78 9.22 7.39
N ALA A 133 -3.63 8.89 7.98
CA ALA A 133 -3.04 7.54 7.94
C ALA A 133 -4.03 6.42 8.29
N LYS A 134 -4.94 6.66 9.26
CA LYS A 134 -5.98 5.69 9.68
C LYS A 134 -7.04 5.43 8.60
N LEU A 135 -7.31 6.37 7.72
CA LEU A 135 -8.23 6.23 6.59
C LEU A 135 -7.51 5.61 5.40
N ARG A 136 -6.30 6.09 5.11
CA ARG A 136 -5.42 5.59 4.05
C ARG A 136 -5.16 4.10 4.20
N ALA A 137 -4.79 3.64 5.39
CA ALA A 137 -4.54 2.23 5.64
C ALA A 137 -5.74 1.34 5.26
N VAL A 138 -6.95 1.72 5.63
CA VAL A 138 -8.14 0.90 5.35
C VAL A 138 -8.48 0.86 3.86
N VAL A 139 -8.44 2.01 3.15
CA VAL A 139 -8.77 2.04 1.72
C VAL A 139 -7.70 1.34 0.87
N VAL A 140 -6.43 1.52 1.18
CA VAL A 140 -5.33 0.82 0.50
C VAL A 140 -5.49 -0.69 0.65
N LEU A 141 -5.65 -1.19 1.87
CA LEU A 141 -5.79 -2.61 2.12
C LEU A 141 -7.06 -3.21 1.51
N ARG A 142 -8.18 -2.46 1.48
CA ARG A 142 -9.45 -2.95 0.92
C ARG A 142 -9.51 -2.83 -0.60
N ASP A 143 -9.22 -1.65 -1.15
CA ASP A 143 -9.54 -1.33 -2.54
C ASP A 143 -8.38 -1.65 -3.50
N ILE A 144 -7.15 -1.69 -3.01
CA ILE A 144 -5.98 -2.02 -3.83
C ILE A 144 -5.53 -3.48 -3.61
N TYR A 145 -5.55 -3.96 -2.36
CA TYR A 145 -5.07 -5.30 -2.01
C TYR A 145 -6.20 -6.30 -1.71
N ASP A 146 -7.46 -5.88 -1.83
CA ASP A 146 -8.69 -6.70 -1.69
C ASP A 146 -8.76 -7.53 -0.40
N LEU A 147 -8.19 -7.03 0.71
CA LEU A 147 -8.30 -7.70 1.99
C LEU A 147 -9.74 -7.60 2.53
N PRO A 148 -10.29 -8.68 3.12
CA PRO A 148 -11.60 -8.63 3.76
C PRO A 148 -11.58 -7.74 5.02
N HIS A 149 -12.72 -7.13 5.35
CA HIS A 149 -12.82 -6.20 6.49
C HIS A 149 -12.39 -6.82 7.83
N GLU A 150 -12.68 -8.09 8.03
CA GLU A 150 -12.25 -8.85 9.21
C GLU A 150 -10.71 -8.88 9.32
N ALA A 151 -10.02 -9.19 8.23
CA ALA A 151 -8.56 -9.21 8.19
C ALA A 151 -7.99 -7.81 8.44
N ILE A 152 -8.55 -6.77 7.80
CA ILE A 152 -8.14 -5.38 8.01
C ILE A 152 -8.34 -4.97 9.47
N ALA A 153 -9.45 -5.34 10.07
CA ALA A 153 -9.76 -5.05 11.47
C ALA A 153 -8.75 -5.69 12.41
N ALA A 154 -8.45 -6.97 12.20
CA ALA A 154 -7.46 -7.70 12.98
C ALA A 154 -6.05 -7.07 12.88
N GLU A 155 -5.60 -6.74 11.65
CA GLU A 155 -4.27 -6.16 11.42
C GLU A 155 -4.11 -4.74 12.00
N LEU A 156 -5.17 -3.93 11.93
CA LEU A 156 -5.14 -2.55 12.43
C LEU A 156 -5.57 -2.42 13.90
N GLY A 157 -5.90 -3.51 14.58
CA GLY A 157 -6.34 -3.50 15.98
C GLY A 157 -7.64 -2.72 16.20
N ILE A 158 -8.60 -2.83 15.28
CA ILE A 158 -9.90 -2.12 15.33
C ILE A 158 -11.06 -3.10 15.15
N SER A 159 -12.29 -2.66 15.42
CA SER A 159 -13.48 -3.46 15.10
C SER A 159 -13.78 -3.46 13.59
N GLU A 160 -14.44 -4.50 13.10
CA GLU A 160 -14.86 -4.58 11.70
C GLU A 160 -15.81 -3.42 11.31
N SER A 161 -16.70 -3.02 12.23
CA SER A 161 -17.55 -1.86 12.03
C SER A 161 -16.74 -0.55 11.89
N ALA A 162 -15.67 -0.39 12.68
CA ALA A 162 -14.78 0.75 12.56
C ALA A 162 -14.02 0.73 11.21
N ALA A 163 -13.60 -0.44 10.72
CA ALA A 163 -12.99 -0.58 9.40
C ALA A 163 -13.97 -0.14 8.29
N LYS A 164 -15.22 -0.60 8.32
CA LYS A 164 -16.27 -0.20 7.36
C LYS A 164 -16.52 1.33 7.38
N VAL A 165 -16.63 1.93 8.56
CA VAL A 165 -16.82 3.39 8.71
C VAL A 165 -15.61 4.16 8.17
N ARG A 166 -14.38 3.72 8.49
CA ARG A 166 -13.16 4.36 7.98
C ARG A 166 -13.07 4.25 6.45
N LEU A 167 -13.39 3.09 5.87
CA LEU A 167 -13.43 2.91 4.42
C LEU A 167 -14.41 3.88 3.75
N HIS A 168 -15.64 3.98 4.29
CA HIS A 168 -16.62 4.90 3.75
C HIS A 168 -16.12 6.35 3.76
N ARG A 169 -15.53 6.78 4.87
CA ARG A 169 -14.94 8.14 5.00
C ARG A 169 -13.77 8.34 4.05
N ALA A 170 -12.88 7.35 3.91
CA ALA A 170 -11.75 7.41 2.99
C ALA A 170 -12.21 7.59 1.54
N ARG A 171 -13.15 6.76 1.08
CA ARG A 171 -13.72 6.83 -0.27
C ARG A 171 -14.42 8.17 -0.54
N ARG A 172 -15.11 8.73 0.46
CA ARG A 172 -15.72 10.04 0.35
C ARG A 172 -14.64 11.12 0.16
N ASN A 173 -13.63 11.15 1.00
CA ASN A 173 -12.54 12.12 0.90
C ASN A 173 -11.81 12.02 -0.45
N LEU A 174 -11.51 10.81 -0.94
CA LEU A 174 -10.90 10.61 -2.25
C LEU A 174 -11.80 11.13 -3.37
N ARG A 175 -13.09 10.85 -3.32
CA ARG A 175 -14.05 11.36 -4.32
C ARG A 175 -14.08 12.88 -4.35
N ASP A 176 -14.18 13.50 -3.18
CA ASP A 176 -14.28 14.96 -3.05
C ASP A 176 -13.00 15.66 -3.58
N ARG A 177 -11.84 14.98 -3.55
CA ARG A 177 -10.57 15.48 -4.08
C ARG A 177 -10.40 15.24 -5.59
N LEU A 178 -10.78 14.05 -6.08
CA LEU A 178 -10.56 13.65 -7.47
C LEU A 178 -11.63 14.17 -8.43
N LEU A 179 -12.85 14.46 -7.97
CA LEU A 179 -13.92 15.01 -8.83
C LEU A 179 -13.60 16.38 -9.43
N PRO A 180 -13.02 17.36 -8.70
CA PRO A 180 -12.65 18.66 -9.27
C PRO A 180 -11.64 18.55 -10.39
N LEU A 181 -10.68 17.62 -10.31
CA LEU A 181 -9.64 17.41 -11.33
C LEU A 181 -10.22 16.96 -12.67
N ARG A 182 -11.30 16.15 -12.66
CA ARG A 182 -11.99 15.67 -13.87
C ARG A 182 -12.80 16.73 -14.60
N VAL A 183 -13.24 17.77 -13.90
CA VAL A 183 -14.06 18.84 -14.48
C VAL A 183 -13.18 19.84 -15.25
N THR A 184 -11.92 20.04 -14.86
CA THR A 184 -10.99 20.95 -15.53
C THR A 184 -10.50 20.38 -16.87
N ASP A 185 -10.29 19.07 -16.99
CA ASP A 185 -9.82 18.44 -18.24
C ASP A 185 -10.88 18.42 -19.35
N HIS A 186 -12.17 18.49 -19.01
CA HIS A 186 -13.26 18.46 -20.01
C HIS A 186 -13.61 19.84 -20.59
N ASN A 187 -13.11 20.94 -20.00
CA ASN A 187 -13.45 22.31 -20.42
C ASN A 187 -12.34 22.97 -21.26
N GLY A 188 -11.21 22.30 -21.52
CA GLY A 188 -10.11 22.78 -22.35
C GLY A 188 -10.29 22.60 -23.88
N GLY A 189 -11.38 21.96 -24.32
CA GLY A 189 -11.57 21.54 -25.71
C GLY A 189 -12.54 22.36 -26.57
N GLN A 190 -13.14 23.44 -26.06
CA GLN A 190 -14.10 24.24 -26.83
C GLN A 190 -13.82 25.74 -26.73
N ALA A 191 -12.75 26.20 -27.36
CA ALA A 191 -12.60 27.60 -27.75
C ALA A 191 -11.61 27.69 -28.91
N HIS A 192 -12.06 27.34 -30.13
CA HIS A 192 -11.60 27.97 -31.37
C HIS A 192 -12.43 27.43 -32.54
N ALA A 193 -13.53 28.14 -32.79
CA ALA A 193 -14.14 28.25 -34.12
C ALA A 193 -15.05 29.49 -34.15
N VAL A 194 -14.51 30.62 -34.52
CA VAL A 194 -15.10 31.63 -35.41
C VAL A 194 -13.96 32.45 -35.98
#